data_75ee168c667fb1f4895d3dac38dac655
#
_entry.id   75ee168c667fb1f4895d3dac38dac655
#
_cell.length_a   1.000
_cell.length_b   1.000
_cell.length_c   1.000
_cell.angle_alpha   90.00
_cell.angle_beta   90.00
_cell.angle_gamma   90.00
#
_symmetry.space_group_name_H-M   'P 1'
#
loop_
_entity.id
_entity.type
_entity.pdbx_description
1 polymer ?
#
loop_
_entity_poly.entity_id
_entity_poly.type
_entity_poly.pdbx_seq_one_letter_code
_entity_poly.pdbx_strand_id
1 'polypeptide(L)'
;MMATSALYAKEGKSLEDKMAAFQTKMTTSQESWAKKEQGLAAEYSKLEKDAAKLQEDYQKGLITTLNAQQKQQELQDKGAKIQSRVNNLQATMQSEAQTLQTEEQALAEEQMVLMNKFQDLTRRAIAEINADGRYKMILNAVSVVDADPTLNISDLVLKKVDELYAADSADAE
;
A
#
# COMPACT_ATOMS: atom_id res chain seq x y z
N MET A 1 7.56 19.73 -15.60
CA MET A 1 9.03 19.67 -15.47
C MET A 1 9.53 18.38 -14.81
N MET A 2 9.14 18.07 -13.56
CA MET A 2 9.57 16.81 -12.90
C MET A 2 9.18 15.57 -13.69
N ALA A 3 7.92 15.43 -14.12
CA ALA A 3 7.40 14.27 -14.84
C ALA A 3 8.07 13.97 -16.20
N THR A 4 8.80 14.95 -16.77
CA THR A 4 9.51 14.81 -18.05
C THR A 4 11.02 14.66 -17.89
N SER A 5 11.54 14.65 -16.66
CA SER A 5 12.97 14.46 -16.39
C SER A 5 13.39 13.01 -16.50
N ALA A 6 14.67 12.78 -16.84
CA ALA A 6 15.26 11.44 -16.86
C ALA A 6 15.23 10.76 -15.48
N LEU A 7 15.39 11.54 -14.41
CA LEU A 7 15.21 11.07 -13.03
C LEU A 7 13.83 10.45 -12.82
N TYR A 8 12.77 11.16 -13.22
CA TYR A 8 11.40 10.68 -13.03
C TYR A 8 11.10 9.49 -13.95
N ALA A 9 11.61 9.51 -15.18
CA ALA A 9 11.43 8.40 -16.12
C ALA A 9 12.02 7.08 -15.60
N LYS A 10 13.08 7.12 -14.79
CA LYS A 10 13.73 5.93 -14.21
C LYS A 10 13.24 5.66 -12.79
N GLU A 11 13.49 6.58 -11.86
CA GLU A 11 13.20 6.37 -10.43
C GLU A 11 11.74 6.65 -10.09
N GLY A 12 11.12 7.66 -10.69
CA GLY A 12 9.70 7.98 -10.48
C GLY A 12 8.79 6.88 -10.98
N LYS A 13 9.06 6.33 -12.16
CA LYS A 13 8.29 5.20 -12.68
C LYS A 13 8.43 3.95 -11.82
N SER A 14 9.63 3.66 -11.34
CA SER A 14 9.85 2.56 -10.39
C SER A 14 9.02 2.73 -9.12
N LEU A 15 8.93 3.94 -8.58
CA LEU A 15 8.11 4.24 -7.42
C LEU A 15 6.61 4.11 -7.71
N GLU A 16 6.15 4.58 -8.88
CA GLU A 16 4.75 4.39 -9.33
C GLU A 16 4.37 2.91 -9.40
N ASP A 17 5.25 2.07 -9.98
CA ASP A 17 5.03 0.62 -10.06
C ASP A 17 4.95 -0.02 -8.66
N LYS A 18 5.82 0.39 -7.73
CA LYS A 18 5.75 -0.07 -6.33
C LYS A 18 4.45 0.36 -5.64
N MET A 19 4.02 1.61 -5.84
CA MET A 19 2.75 2.12 -5.27
C MET A 19 1.55 1.37 -5.83
N ALA A 20 1.53 1.07 -7.13
CA ALA A 20 0.47 0.29 -7.76
C ALA A 20 0.45 -1.16 -7.23
N ALA A 21 1.61 -1.78 -7.06
CA ALA A 21 1.73 -3.11 -6.47
C ALA A 21 1.26 -3.12 -5.00
N PHE A 22 1.61 -2.11 -4.22
CA PHE A 22 1.15 -1.94 -2.84
C PHE A 22 -0.37 -1.81 -2.77
N GLN A 23 -0.98 -0.96 -3.62
CA GLN A 23 -2.43 -0.80 -3.69
C GLN A 23 -3.14 -2.14 -4.02
N THR A 24 -2.59 -2.90 -4.97
CA THR A 24 -3.10 -4.22 -5.33
C THR A 24 -3.00 -5.19 -4.14
N LYS A 25 -1.86 -5.20 -3.45
CA LYS A 25 -1.64 -6.03 -2.26
C LYS A 25 -2.64 -5.70 -1.15
N MET A 26 -2.87 -4.42 -0.88
CA MET A 26 -3.82 -3.95 0.13
C MET A 26 -5.25 -4.42 -0.19
N THR A 27 -5.70 -4.23 -1.43
CA THR A 27 -7.03 -4.67 -1.88
C THR A 27 -7.18 -6.19 -1.76
N THR A 28 -6.19 -6.96 -2.23
CA THR A 28 -6.20 -8.42 -2.17
C THR A 28 -6.24 -8.94 -0.73
N SER A 29 -5.48 -8.31 0.19
CA SER A 29 -5.50 -8.66 1.61
C SER A 29 -6.88 -8.42 2.22
N GLN A 30 -7.50 -7.25 1.96
CA GLN A 30 -8.84 -6.92 2.46
C GLN A 30 -9.91 -7.91 1.96
N GLU A 31 -9.89 -8.23 0.67
CA GLU A 31 -10.81 -9.21 0.09
C GLU A 31 -10.61 -10.62 0.69
N SER A 32 -9.36 -11.03 0.88
CA SER A 32 -9.02 -12.30 1.51
C SER A 32 -9.53 -12.37 2.95
N TRP A 33 -9.35 -11.31 3.73
CA TRP A 33 -9.85 -11.23 5.11
C TRP A 33 -11.37 -11.31 5.14
N ALA A 34 -12.07 -10.49 4.37
CA ALA A 34 -13.52 -10.49 4.29
C ALA A 34 -14.08 -11.88 3.92
N LYS A 35 -13.45 -12.56 2.96
CA LYS A 35 -13.85 -13.92 2.56
C LYS A 35 -13.64 -14.95 3.69
N LYS A 36 -12.53 -14.87 4.42
CA LYS A 36 -12.25 -15.75 5.55
C LYS A 36 -13.22 -15.53 6.71
N GLU A 37 -13.51 -14.25 7.04
CA GLU A 37 -14.49 -13.88 8.05
C GLU A 37 -15.89 -14.40 7.70
N GLN A 38 -16.32 -14.19 6.45
CA GLN A 38 -17.61 -14.69 5.97
C GLN A 38 -17.70 -16.22 6.04
N GLY A 39 -16.60 -16.92 5.70
CA GLY A 39 -16.54 -18.38 5.83
C GLY A 39 -16.69 -18.83 7.27
N LEU A 40 -15.98 -18.21 8.21
CA LEU A 40 -16.08 -18.54 9.64
C LEU A 40 -17.45 -18.22 10.21
N ALA A 41 -18.07 -17.10 9.82
CA ALA A 41 -19.42 -16.75 10.23
C ALA A 41 -20.47 -17.77 9.74
N ALA A 42 -20.32 -18.27 8.51
CA ALA A 42 -21.18 -19.32 7.96
C ALA A 42 -21.02 -20.65 8.71
N GLU A 43 -19.77 -21.02 9.04
CA GLU A 43 -19.49 -22.24 9.84
C GLU A 43 -20.11 -22.13 11.24
N TYR A 44 -20.00 -20.94 11.87
CA TYR A 44 -20.59 -20.70 13.20
C TYR A 44 -22.13 -20.78 13.15
N SER A 45 -22.77 -20.14 12.16
CA SER A 45 -24.22 -20.22 11.97
C SER A 45 -24.69 -21.67 11.74
N LYS A 46 -23.91 -22.48 11.03
CA LYS A 46 -24.22 -23.89 10.87
C LYS A 46 -24.10 -24.66 12.18
N LEU A 47 -23.06 -24.38 12.98
CA LEU A 47 -22.87 -24.99 14.29
C LEU A 47 -24.07 -24.71 15.22
N GLU A 48 -24.58 -23.46 15.24
CA GLU A 48 -25.75 -23.09 16.01
C GLU A 48 -27.01 -23.85 15.58
N LYS A 49 -27.23 -23.98 14.27
CA LYS A 49 -28.34 -24.75 13.72
C LYS A 49 -28.24 -26.25 14.07
N ASP A 50 -27.05 -26.80 13.98
CA ASP A 50 -26.80 -28.24 14.32
C ASP A 50 -27.03 -28.45 15.84
N ALA A 51 -26.64 -27.51 16.69
CA ALA A 51 -26.88 -27.54 18.14
C ALA A 51 -28.38 -27.45 18.47
N ALA A 52 -29.11 -26.51 17.82
CA ALA A 52 -30.56 -26.39 18.01
C ALA A 52 -31.30 -27.67 17.57
N LYS A 53 -30.89 -28.24 16.42
CA LYS A 53 -31.48 -29.49 15.94
C LYS A 53 -31.18 -30.66 16.86
N LEU A 54 -29.99 -30.77 17.41
CA LEU A 54 -29.64 -31.80 18.38
C LEU A 54 -30.54 -31.74 19.61
N GLN A 55 -30.79 -30.54 20.12
CA GLN A 55 -31.68 -30.33 21.27
C GLN A 55 -33.13 -30.68 20.95
N GLU A 56 -33.63 -30.33 19.77
CA GLU A 56 -34.98 -30.66 19.31
C GLU A 56 -35.14 -32.17 19.16
N ASP A 57 -34.20 -32.89 18.50
CA ASP A 57 -34.21 -34.34 18.29
C ASP A 57 -34.19 -35.08 19.64
N TYR A 58 -33.43 -34.58 20.62
CA TYR A 58 -33.39 -35.14 21.96
C TYR A 58 -34.72 -34.98 22.71
N GLN A 59 -35.31 -33.74 22.67
CA GLN A 59 -36.59 -33.48 23.30
C GLN A 59 -37.75 -34.32 22.72
N LYS A 60 -37.69 -34.61 21.41
CA LYS A 60 -38.68 -35.44 20.73
C LYS A 60 -38.42 -36.97 20.90
N GLY A 61 -37.38 -37.35 21.63
CA GLY A 61 -37.00 -38.75 21.84
C GLY A 61 -36.50 -39.47 20.59
N LEU A 62 -36.06 -38.69 19.57
CA LEU A 62 -35.57 -39.23 18.29
C LEU A 62 -34.14 -39.78 18.40
N ILE A 63 -33.42 -39.43 19.46
CA ILE A 63 -32.05 -39.88 19.72
C ILE A 63 -31.90 -40.31 21.19
N THR A 64 -31.00 -41.29 21.42
CA THR A 64 -30.67 -41.73 22.77
C THR A 64 -29.81 -40.71 23.52
N THR A 65 -29.83 -40.77 24.85
CA THR A 65 -28.99 -39.93 25.70
C THR A 65 -27.50 -40.05 25.36
N LEU A 66 -27.03 -41.28 25.11
CA LEU A 66 -25.63 -41.52 24.74
C LEU A 66 -25.26 -40.85 23.43
N ASN A 67 -26.11 -40.99 22.41
CA ASN A 67 -25.88 -40.34 21.11
C ASN A 67 -25.96 -38.82 21.21
N ALA A 68 -26.84 -38.29 22.04
CA ALA A 68 -26.94 -36.84 22.29
C ALA A 68 -25.64 -36.31 22.92
N GLN A 69 -25.10 -37.02 23.92
CA GLN A 69 -23.84 -36.64 24.57
C GLN A 69 -22.65 -36.65 23.60
N GLN A 70 -22.55 -37.71 22.77
CA GLN A 70 -21.51 -37.80 21.75
C GLN A 70 -21.57 -36.63 20.75
N LYS A 71 -22.75 -36.37 20.21
CA LYS A 71 -22.96 -35.25 19.27
C LYS A 71 -22.69 -33.88 19.92
N GLN A 72 -23.07 -33.71 21.19
CA GLN A 72 -22.77 -32.49 21.93
C GLN A 72 -21.27 -32.27 22.07
N GLN A 73 -20.51 -33.31 22.37
CA GLN A 73 -19.04 -33.23 22.43
C GLN A 73 -18.44 -32.88 21.06
N GLU A 74 -18.93 -33.51 19.98
CA GLU A 74 -18.48 -33.12 18.61
C GLU A 74 -18.76 -31.66 18.26
N LEU A 75 -19.92 -31.14 18.65
CA LEU A 75 -20.27 -29.72 18.44
C LEU A 75 -19.38 -28.79 19.28
N GLN A 76 -19.06 -29.16 20.52
CA GLN A 76 -18.12 -28.40 21.36
C GLN A 76 -16.71 -28.36 20.73
N ASP A 77 -16.22 -29.51 20.24
CA ASP A 77 -14.93 -29.61 19.58
C ASP A 77 -14.89 -28.78 18.27
N LYS A 78 -15.98 -28.79 17.50
CA LYS A 78 -16.12 -27.91 16.32
C LYS A 78 -16.11 -26.45 16.70
N GLY A 79 -16.85 -26.06 17.74
CA GLY A 79 -16.88 -24.69 18.25
C GLY A 79 -15.50 -24.22 18.69
N ALA A 80 -14.76 -25.04 19.44
CA ALA A 80 -13.39 -24.73 19.84
C ALA A 80 -12.44 -24.54 18.64
N LYS A 81 -12.58 -25.36 17.59
CA LYS A 81 -11.80 -25.20 16.35
C LYS A 81 -12.14 -23.92 15.59
N ILE A 82 -13.43 -23.58 15.50
CA ILE A 82 -13.86 -22.32 14.86
C ILE A 82 -13.27 -21.15 15.65
N GLN A 83 -13.39 -21.14 16.98
CA GLN A 83 -12.85 -20.07 17.83
C GLN A 83 -11.32 -19.93 17.67
N SER A 84 -10.59 -21.03 17.62
CA SER A 84 -9.14 -21.01 17.36
C SER A 84 -8.82 -20.37 16.00
N ARG A 85 -9.60 -20.71 14.95
CA ARG A 85 -9.42 -20.13 13.61
C ARG A 85 -9.76 -18.63 13.58
N VAL A 86 -10.76 -18.18 14.32
CA VAL A 86 -11.08 -16.75 14.49
C VAL A 86 -9.89 -16.02 15.13
N ASN A 87 -9.35 -16.54 16.23
CA ASN A 87 -8.22 -15.94 16.92
C ASN A 87 -6.98 -15.88 16.00
N ASN A 88 -6.71 -16.97 15.26
CA ASN A 88 -5.60 -17.00 14.30
C ASN A 88 -5.79 -16.01 13.15
N LEU A 89 -7.02 -15.88 12.64
CA LEU A 89 -7.32 -14.89 11.60
C LEU A 89 -7.08 -13.47 12.09
N GLN A 90 -7.57 -13.14 13.30
CA GLN A 90 -7.34 -11.82 13.91
C GLN A 90 -5.85 -11.51 14.08
N ALA A 91 -5.07 -12.47 14.58
CA ALA A 91 -3.63 -12.30 14.72
C ALA A 91 -2.93 -12.09 13.36
N THR A 92 -3.35 -12.84 12.34
CA THR A 92 -2.83 -12.69 10.97
C THR A 92 -3.18 -11.32 10.40
N MET A 93 -4.43 -10.88 10.51
CA MET A 93 -4.89 -9.57 10.04
C MET A 93 -4.09 -8.43 10.71
N GLN A 94 -3.87 -8.53 12.02
CA GLN A 94 -3.09 -7.54 12.76
C GLN A 94 -1.63 -7.48 12.27
N SER A 95 -0.99 -8.64 12.08
CA SER A 95 0.38 -8.72 11.58
C SER A 95 0.52 -8.18 10.15
N GLU A 96 -0.42 -8.56 9.27
CA GLU A 96 -0.44 -8.08 7.88
C GLU A 96 -0.72 -6.57 7.82
N ALA A 97 -1.62 -6.04 8.67
CA ALA A 97 -1.88 -4.60 8.75
C ALA A 97 -0.64 -3.80 9.19
N GLN A 98 0.13 -4.31 10.15
CA GLN A 98 1.40 -3.69 10.55
C GLN A 98 2.42 -3.70 9.40
N THR A 99 2.50 -4.82 8.66
CA THR A 99 3.39 -4.92 7.49
C THR A 99 3.00 -3.91 6.42
N LEU A 100 1.71 -3.80 6.09
CA LEU A 100 1.20 -2.83 5.12
C LEU A 100 1.48 -1.40 5.56
N GLN A 101 1.30 -1.08 6.83
CA GLN A 101 1.63 0.24 7.37
C GLN A 101 3.13 0.57 7.23
N THR A 102 4.00 -0.39 7.49
CA THR A 102 5.45 -0.21 7.32
C THR A 102 5.83 0.00 5.85
N GLU A 103 5.23 -0.76 4.94
CA GLU A 103 5.44 -0.59 3.49
C GLU A 103 4.93 0.77 3.00
N GLU A 104 3.78 1.24 3.48
CA GLU A 104 3.24 2.56 3.15
C GLU A 104 4.19 3.67 3.57
N GLN A 105 4.73 3.59 4.80
CA GLN A 105 5.72 4.54 5.31
C GLN A 105 6.99 4.54 4.46
N ALA A 106 7.50 3.37 4.11
CA ALA A 106 8.69 3.26 3.25
C ALA A 106 8.46 3.88 1.87
N LEU A 107 7.29 3.68 1.25
CA LEU A 107 6.93 4.30 -0.03
C LEU A 107 6.82 5.83 0.08
N ALA A 108 6.26 6.34 1.19
CA ALA A 108 6.20 7.78 1.45
C ALA A 108 7.60 8.39 1.63
N GLU A 109 8.52 7.68 2.29
CA GLU A 109 9.91 8.08 2.43
C GLU A 109 10.63 8.08 1.07
N GLU A 110 10.47 7.04 0.26
CA GLU A 110 11.04 6.99 -1.09
C GLU A 110 10.53 8.15 -1.95
N GLN A 111 9.25 8.50 -1.86
CA GLN A 111 8.68 9.65 -2.57
C GLN A 111 9.31 10.96 -2.14
N MET A 112 9.53 11.14 -0.84
CA MET A 112 10.18 12.34 -0.28
C MET A 112 11.65 12.44 -0.73
N VAL A 113 12.38 11.33 -0.73
CA VAL A 113 13.76 11.26 -1.22
C VAL A 113 13.83 11.64 -2.69
N LEU A 114 12.95 11.09 -3.53
CA LEU A 114 12.88 11.42 -4.96
C LEU A 114 12.60 12.90 -5.19
N MET A 115 11.66 13.48 -4.44
CA MET A 115 11.34 14.89 -4.53
C MET A 115 12.52 15.79 -4.12
N ASN A 116 13.18 15.46 -3.03
CA ASN A 116 14.36 16.20 -2.55
C ASN A 116 15.51 16.11 -3.56
N LYS A 117 15.75 14.95 -4.14
CA LYS A 117 16.75 14.75 -5.19
C LYS A 117 16.47 15.62 -6.41
N PHE A 118 15.22 15.68 -6.86
CA PHE A 118 14.82 16.55 -7.96
C PHE A 118 15.00 18.03 -7.64
N GLN A 119 14.66 18.45 -6.42
CA GLN A 119 14.85 19.84 -5.97
C GLN A 119 16.34 20.22 -5.91
N ASP A 120 17.19 19.30 -5.43
CA ASP A 120 18.63 19.55 -5.36
C ASP A 120 19.24 19.68 -6.77
N LEU A 121 18.94 18.72 -7.65
CA LEU A 121 19.36 18.78 -9.05
C LEU A 121 18.88 20.08 -9.73
N THR A 122 17.64 20.51 -9.44
CA THR A 122 17.10 21.76 -9.99
C THR A 122 17.87 22.98 -9.48
N ARG A 123 18.21 23.02 -8.18
CA ARG A 123 19.03 24.11 -7.61
C ARG A 123 20.42 24.16 -8.23
N ARG A 124 21.08 23.02 -8.37
CA ARG A 124 22.39 22.90 -8.99
C ARG A 124 22.34 23.32 -10.47
N ALA A 125 21.34 22.86 -11.21
CA ALA A 125 21.12 23.25 -12.60
C ALA A 125 20.95 24.76 -12.75
N ILE A 126 20.14 25.40 -11.92
CA ILE A 126 19.93 26.85 -11.92
C ILE A 126 21.23 27.56 -11.59
N ALA A 127 22.00 27.12 -10.61
CA ALA A 127 23.28 27.71 -10.25
C ALA A 127 24.28 27.67 -11.42
N GLU A 128 24.40 26.56 -12.13
CA GLU A 128 25.28 26.42 -13.28
C GLU A 128 24.82 27.28 -14.48
N ILE A 129 23.51 27.29 -14.78
CA ILE A 129 22.95 28.09 -15.86
C ILE A 129 23.17 29.60 -15.62
N ASN A 130 23.13 30.02 -14.36
CA ASN A 130 23.28 31.44 -13.98
C ASN A 130 24.67 31.77 -13.42
N ALA A 131 25.69 30.98 -13.73
CA ALA A 131 27.06 31.21 -13.23
C ALA A 131 27.64 32.57 -13.69
N ASP A 132 27.23 33.06 -14.86
CA ASP A 132 27.60 34.36 -15.39
C ASP A 132 26.71 35.52 -14.87
N GLY A 133 25.72 35.24 -14.04
CA GLY A 133 24.82 36.27 -13.44
C GLY A 133 23.88 36.96 -14.43
N ARG A 134 23.61 36.33 -15.59
CA ARG A 134 22.73 36.87 -16.64
C ARG A 134 21.29 37.05 -16.18
N TYR A 135 20.80 36.15 -15.31
CA TYR A 135 19.46 36.25 -14.73
C TYR A 135 19.54 36.89 -13.35
N LYS A 136 18.93 38.07 -13.21
CA LYS A 136 18.88 38.78 -11.92
C LYS A 136 17.86 38.17 -10.96
N MET A 137 16.88 37.44 -11.51
CA MET A 137 15.83 36.74 -10.77
C MET A 137 15.35 35.53 -11.59
N ILE A 138 15.16 34.42 -10.95
CA ILE A 138 14.52 33.22 -11.53
C ILE A 138 13.34 32.86 -10.63
N LEU A 139 12.15 32.83 -11.21
CA LEU A 139 10.91 32.58 -10.51
C LEU A 139 10.32 31.20 -10.92
N ASN A 140 9.61 30.57 -10.00
CA ASN A 140 8.80 29.41 -10.34
C ASN A 140 7.64 29.87 -11.23
N ALA A 141 7.42 29.18 -12.35
CA ALA A 141 6.34 29.49 -13.31
C ALA A 141 4.95 29.52 -12.67
N VAL A 142 4.72 28.68 -11.63
CA VAL A 142 3.45 28.65 -10.88
C VAL A 142 3.19 29.97 -10.13
N SER A 143 4.24 30.71 -9.81
CA SER A 143 4.15 32.02 -9.11
C SER A 143 4.01 33.21 -10.06
N VAL A 144 3.99 32.96 -11.36
CA VAL A 144 3.94 34.02 -12.40
C VAL A 144 2.58 33.98 -13.06
N VAL A 145 1.86 35.09 -13.02
CA VAL A 145 0.51 35.20 -13.60
C VAL A 145 0.57 35.39 -15.12
N ASP A 146 1.56 36.17 -15.61
CA ASP A 146 1.77 36.41 -17.02
C ASP A 146 3.24 36.79 -17.26
N ALA A 147 3.82 36.27 -18.34
CA ALA A 147 5.17 36.58 -18.75
C ALA A 147 5.35 36.33 -20.24
N ASP A 148 6.29 37.04 -20.86
CA ASP A 148 6.72 36.76 -22.22
C ASP A 148 7.25 35.31 -22.31
N PRO A 149 6.76 34.48 -23.23
CA PRO A 149 7.20 33.10 -23.41
C PRO A 149 8.72 32.94 -23.59
N THR A 150 9.40 33.97 -24.15
CA THR A 150 10.86 33.97 -24.34
C THR A 150 11.64 34.01 -23.04
N LEU A 151 11.01 34.38 -21.93
CA LEU A 151 11.61 34.36 -20.59
C LEU A 151 11.53 32.97 -19.93
N ASN A 152 10.81 32.01 -20.53
CA ASN A 152 10.70 30.68 -20.00
C ASN A 152 11.97 29.86 -20.26
N ILE A 153 12.71 29.59 -19.21
CA ILE A 153 13.94 28.77 -19.25
C ILE A 153 13.72 27.32 -18.74
N SER A 154 12.48 26.90 -18.60
CA SER A 154 12.18 25.58 -18.02
C SER A 154 12.85 24.44 -18.77
N ASP A 155 12.85 24.45 -20.10
CA ASP A 155 13.48 23.41 -20.91
C ASP A 155 15.01 23.40 -20.77
N LEU A 156 15.62 24.59 -20.64
CA LEU A 156 17.05 24.71 -20.38
C LEU A 156 17.42 24.14 -19.01
N VAL A 157 16.62 24.44 -17.98
CA VAL A 157 16.80 23.89 -16.63
C VAL A 157 16.61 22.39 -16.64
N LEU A 158 15.56 21.87 -17.31
CA LEU A 158 15.29 20.44 -17.39
C LEU A 158 16.45 19.69 -18.03
N LYS A 159 16.95 20.18 -19.19
CA LYS A 159 18.11 19.57 -19.86
C LYS A 159 19.31 19.51 -18.92
N LYS A 160 19.57 20.56 -18.17
CA LYS A 160 20.68 20.61 -17.22
C LYS A 160 20.49 19.67 -16.03
N VAL A 161 19.26 19.54 -15.54
CA VAL A 161 18.90 18.54 -14.51
C VAL A 161 19.21 17.12 -15.00
N ASP A 162 18.85 16.80 -16.25
CA ASP A 162 19.08 15.48 -16.83
C ASP A 162 20.58 15.21 -17.02
N GLU A 163 21.38 16.20 -17.42
CA GLU A 163 22.85 16.10 -17.49
C GLU A 163 23.48 15.82 -16.13
N LEU A 164 23.05 16.55 -15.08
CA LEU A 164 23.54 16.36 -13.71
C LEU A 164 23.12 14.99 -13.15
N TYR A 165 21.89 14.57 -13.42
CA TYR A 165 21.41 13.25 -13.00
C TYR A 165 22.23 12.13 -13.64
N ALA A 166 22.55 12.25 -14.93
CA ALA A 166 23.38 11.28 -15.63
C ALA A 166 24.82 11.21 -15.06
N ALA A 167 25.42 12.38 -14.75
CA ALA A 167 26.75 12.46 -14.14
C ALA A 167 26.77 11.84 -12.75
N ASP A 168 25.82 12.24 -11.86
CA ASP A 168 25.72 11.68 -10.51
C ASP A 168 25.47 10.16 -10.52
N SER A 169 24.80 9.63 -11.55
CA SER A 169 24.54 8.20 -11.69
C SER A 169 25.79 7.43 -12.15
N ALA A 170 26.65 8.05 -12.96
CA ALA A 170 27.91 7.43 -13.42
C ALA A 170 28.98 7.39 -12.32
N ASP A 171 28.97 8.37 -11.40
CA ASP A 171 29.90 8.41 -10.26
C ASP A 171 29.52 7.45 -9.13
N ALA A 172 28.30 6.88 -9.15
CA ALA A 172 27.79 5.96 -8.13
C ALA A 172 27.98 4.46 -8.50
N GLU A 173 28.42 4.14 -9.70
CA GLU A 173 28.79 2.78 -10.18
C GLU A 173 30.30 2.52 -10.00
#